data_c037f7cfe702b16523b4aa7551c12435
#
_entry.id   c037f7cfe702b16523b4aa7551c12435
#
_cell.length_a   1.000
_cell.length_b   1.000
_cell.length_c   1.000
_cell.angle_alpha   90.00
_cell.angle_beta   90.00
_cell.angle_gamma   90.00
#
_symmetry.space_group_name_H-M   'P 1'
#
loop_
_entity.id
_entity.type
_entity.pdbx_description
1 polymer ?
#
loop_
_entity_poly.entity_id
_entity_poly.type
_entity_poly.pdbx_seq_one_letter_code
_entity_poly.pdbx_strand_id
1 'polypeptide(L)'
;TRTALTAEEQAYLRNYMESFSPEGLDSEDLSSLFQAFADGDTAAEGELTQFYMAQAAQMAAELNCEEIYLADLIQEANLALLAALKESEPLVKDDAWMRGRIRSGVLHAIEEQTQQKFRDDYLVSKVENLESAVKELTDDDDTTRFTIDELAVILDMNVDEIRDVLRLTGDDK
;
A
#
# COMPACT_ATOMS: atom_id res chain seq x y z
N THR A 1 -5.15 -10.23 -4.20
CA THR A 1 -5.69 -10.88 -5.41
C THR A 1 -5.96 -9.84 -6.48
N ARG A 2 -5.43 -10.04 -7.68
CA ARG A 2 -5.67 -9.11 -8.79
C ARG A 2 -7.15 -9.07 -9.15
N THR A 3 -7.66 -7.87 -9.37
CA THR A 3 -9.05 -7.64 -9.78
C THR A 3 -9.12 -6.78 -11.03
N ALA A 4 -10.17 -6.98 -11.82
CA ALA A 4 -10.46 -6.11 -12.95
C ALA A 4 -10.88 -4.72 -12.43
N LEU A 5 -10.56 -3.68 -13.20
CA LEU A 5 -10.97 -2.32 -12.88
C LEU A 5 -12.49 -2.17 -12.93
N THR A 6 -13.07 -1.52 -11.95
CA THR A 6 -14.47 -1.08 -11.99
C THR A 6 -14.66 0.03 -13.02
N ALA A 7 -15.90 0.34 -13.37
CA ALA A 7 -16.20 1.44 -14.28
C ALA A 7 -15.72 2.80 -13.75
N GLU A 8 -15.81 3.00 -12.43
CA GLU A 8 -15.30 4.21 -11.75
C GLU A 8 -13.77 4.30 -11.81
N GLU A 9 -13.10 3.18 -11.55
CA GLU A 9 -11.63 3.10 -11.64
C GLU A 9 -11.13 3.33 -13.06
N GLN A 10 -11.82 2.79 -14.07
CA GLN A 10 -11.51 3.03 -15.47
C GLN A 10 -11.66 4.50 -15.84
N ALA A 11 -12.72 5.16 -15.38
CA ALA A 11 -12.94 6.58 -15.59
C ALA A 11 -11.87 7.42 -14.89
N TYR A 12 -11.52 7.07 -13.67
CA TYR A 12 -10.46 7.72 -12.91
C TYR A 12 -9.11 7.61 -13.65
N LEU A 13 -8.75 6.42 -14.08
CA LEU A 13 -7.50 6.19 -14.81
C LEU A 13 -7.46 7.00 -16.12
N ARG A 14 -8.55 7.00 -16.87
CA ARG A 14 -8.66 7.77 -18.12
C ARG A 14 -8.44 9.25 -17.89
N ASN A 15 -9.14 9.83 -16.90
CA ASN A 15 -9.00 11.25 -16.56
C ASN A 15 -7.58 11.57 -16.08
N TYR A 16 -6.98 10.68 -15.30
CA TYR A 16 -5.63 10.83 -14.84
C TYR A 16 -4.62 10.82 -16.01
N MET A 17 -4.76 9.88 -16.93
CA MET A 17 -3.88 9.76 -18.11
C MET A 17 -4.00 10.95 -19.05
N GLU A 18 -5.20 11.53 -19.19
CA GLU A 18 -5.42 12.74 -20.02
C GLU A 18 -4.69 13.98 -19.49
N SER A 19 -4.30 13.97 -18.21
CA SER A 19 -3.52 15.07 -17.61
C SER A 19 -2.08 15.12 -18.13
N PHE A 20 -1.61 14.06 -18.76
CA PHE A 20 -0.26 13.97 -19.30
C PHE A 20 -0.30 14.03 -20.82
N SER A 21 0.62 14.80 -21.42
CA SER A 21 0.76 14.85 -22.87
C SER A 21 1.19 13.48 -23.40
N PRO A 22 0.43 12.86 -24.34
CA PRO A 22 0.70 11.51 -24.80
C PRO A 22 1.83 11.45 -25.85
N GLU A 23 2.83 12.30 -25.80
CA GLU A 23 3.98 12.16 -26.66
C GLU A 23 4.71 10.87 -26.30
N GLY A 24 4.51 9.87 -27.14
CA GLY A 24 5.23 8.61 -27.03
C GLY A 24 6.70 8.87 -27.29
N LEU A 25 7.52 8.72 -26.27
CA LEU A 25 8.96 8.73 -26.41
C LEU A 25 9.42 7.36 -26.90
N ASP A 26 10.18 7.32 -27.96
CA ASP A 26 10.81 6.08 -28.41
C ASP A 26 12.04 5.74 -27.55
N SER A 27 12.66 4.60 -27.79
CA SER A 27 13.80 4.16 -26.99
C SER A 27 15.03 5.05 -27.16
N GLU A 28 15.20 5.71 -28.30
CA GLU A 28 16.30 6.65 -28.51
C GLU A 28 16.07 7.96 -27.75
N ASP A 29 14.83 8.47 -27.75
CA ASP A 29 14.42 9.65 -27.00
C ASP A 29 14.61 9.43 -25.50
N LEU A 30 14.17 8.29 -24.98
CA LEU A 30 14.37 7.91 -23.58
C LEU A 30 15.83 7.80 -23.20
N SER A 31 16.64 7.15 -24.03
CA SER A 31 18.08 7.03 -23.81
C SER A 31 18.77 8.38 -23.74
N SER A 32 18.40 9.30 -24.63
CA SER A 32 18.92 10.67 -24.65
C SER A 32 18.51 11.44 -23.38
N LEU A 33 17.26 11.28 -22.93
CA LEU A 33 16.77 11.92 -21.71
C LEU A 33 17.46 11.39 -20.45
N PHE A 34 17.68 10.09 -20.38
CA PHE A 34 18.42 9.49 -19.24
C PHE A 34 19.87 9.98 -19.20
N GLN A 35 20.52 10.12 -20.35
CA GLN A 35 21.86 10.65 -20.41
C GLN A 35 21.89 12.12 -19.98
N ALA A 36 20.98 12.94 -20.50
CA ALA A 36 20.87 14.34 -20.13
C ALA A 36 20.58 14.54 -18.64
N PHE A 37 19.71 13.69 -18.08
CA PHE A 37 19.42 13.69 -16.64
C PHE A 37 20.67 13.36 -15.82
N ALA A 38 21.44 12.35 -16.22
CA ALA A 38 22.70 11.99 -15.58
C ALA A 38 23.72 13.13 -15.62
N ASP A 39 23.67 13.94 -16.67
CA ASP A 39 24.52 15.12 -16.84
C ASP A 39 24.02 16.37 -16.08
N GLY A 40 22.88 16.26 -15.38
CA GLY A 40 22.33 17.31 -14.53
C GLY A 40 21.29 18.22 -15.18
N ASP A 41 20.73 17.82 -16.34
CA ASP A 41 19.67 18.57 -17.04
C ASP A 41 18.32 18.42 -16.30
N THR A 42 17.85 19.51 -15.69
CA THR A 42 16.58 19.55 -14.96
C THR A 42 15.35 19.44 -15.87
N ALA A 43 15.45 19.90 -17.13
CA ALA A 43 14.38 19.76 -18.10
C ALA A 43 14.18 18.30 -18.48
N ALA A 44 15.25 17.53 -18.62
CA ALA A 44 15.19 16.08 -18.84
C ALA A 44 14.54 15.34 -17.67
N GLU A 45 14.85 15.73 -16.44
CA GLU A 45 14.19 15.19 -15.23
C GLU A 45 12.68 15.42 -15.30
N GLY A 46 12.22 16.61 -15.64
CA GLY A 46 10.81 16.94 -15.78
C GLY A 46 10.10 16.10 -16.85
N GLU A 47 10.72 15.93 -18.00
CA GLU A 47 10.17 15.12 -19.10
C GLU A 47 10.09 13.63 -18.72
N LEU A 48 11.12 13.09 -18.11
CA LEU A 48 11.13 11.72 -17.60
C LEU A 48 10.06 11.51 -16.54
N THR A 49 9.91 12.46 -15.62
CA THR A 49 8.89 12.38 -14.57
C THR A 49 7.49 12.32 -15.19
N GLN A 50 7.14 13.19 -16.10
CA GLN A 50 5.84 13.19 -16.76
C GLN A 50 5.57 11.90 -17.54
N PHE A 51 6.56 11.45 -18.30
CA PHE A 51 6.45 10.20 -19.06
C PHE A 51 6.18 9.01 -18.14
N TYR A 52 6.97 8.88 -17.07
CA TYR A 52 6.83 7.75 -16.16
C TYR A 52 5.64 7.84 -15.21
N MET A 53 5.10 9.03 -14.95
CA MET A 53 3.83 9.15 -14.20
C MET A 53 2.68 8.48 -14.94
N ALA A 54 2.60 8.65 -16.27
CA ALA A 54 1.62 7.94 -17.08
C ALA A 54 1.86 6.43 -17.08
N GLN A 55 3.10 6.00 -17.24
CA GLN A 55 3.48 4.58 -17.21
C GLN A 55 3.21 3.95 -15.84
N ALA A 56 3.50 4.66 -14.77
CA ALA A 56 3.28 4.23 -13.40
C ALA A 56 1.79 4.02 -13.11
N ALA A 57 0.92 4.92 -13.57
CA ALA A 57 -0.53 4.79 -13.43
C ALA A 57 -1.04 3.55 -14.15
N GLN A 58 -0.52 3.28 -15.34
CA GLN A 58 -0.90 2.09 -16.10
C GLN A 58 -0.43 0.80 -15.43
N MET A 59 0.79 0.77 -14.91
CA MET A 59 1.31 -0.37 -14.13
C MET A 59 0.47 -0.62 -12.86
N ALA A 60 0.11 0.44 -12.14
CA ALA A 60 -0.76 0.34 -10.97
C ALA A 60 -2.11 -0.28 -11.35
N ALA A 61 -2.70 0.15 -12.46
CA ALA A 61 -3.96 -0.38 -12.95
C ALA A 61 -3.86 -1.87 -13.32
N GLU A 62 -2.77 -2.28 -13.94
CA GLU A 62 -2.50 -3.69 -14.28
C GLU A 62 -2.34 -4.57 -13.04
N LEU A 63 -1.87 -4.01 -11.94
CA LEU A 63 -1.67 -4.69 -10.65
C LEU A 63 -2.83 -4.47 -9.67
N ASN A 64 -3.94 -3.88 -10.12
CA ASN A 64 -5.09 -3.56 -9.28
C ASN A 64 -5.53 -4.76 -8.43
N CYS A 65 -5.87 -4.50 -7.18
CA CYS A 65 -6.30 -5.52 -6.23
C CYS A 65 -7.33 -4.95 -5.24
N GLU A 66 -7.96 -5.83 -4.46
CA GLU A 66 -9.00 -5.46 -3.50
C GLU A 66 -8.43 -4.77 -2.26
N GLU A 67 -7.18 -5.04 -1.94
CA GLU A 67 -6.55 -4.63 -0.68
C GLU A 67 -6.19 -3.14 -0.64
N ILE A 68 -6.10 -2.48 -1.80
CA ILE A 68 -5.72 -1.07 -1.89
C ILE A 68 -6.49 -0.38 -3.02
N TYR A 69 -6.96 0.84 -2.80
CA TYR A 69 -7.63 1.63 -3.82
C TYR A 69 -6.69 2.01 -4.96
N LEU A 70 -7.21 2.04 -6.18
CA LEU A 70 -6.42 2.38 -7.37
C LEU A 70 -5.72 3.74 -7.24
N ALA A 71 -6.41 4.75 -6.71
CA ALA A 71 -5.83 6.08 -6.50
C ALA A 71 -4.61 6.04 -5.58
N ASP A 72 -4.69 5.26 -4.50
CA ASP A 72 -3.58 5.09 -3.55
C ASP A 72 -2.45 4.28 -4.19
N LEU A 73 -2.78 3.29 -5.00
CA LEU A 73 -1.79 2.47 -5.70
C LEU A 73 -1.02 3.29 -6.74
N ILE A 74 -1.70 4.18 -7.47
CA ILE A 74 -1.06 5.13 -8.39
C ILE A 74 -0.13 6.07 -7.63
N GLN A 75 -0.54 6.54 -6.46
CA GLN A 75 0.28 7.38 -5.60
C GLN A 75 1.56 6.66 -5.15
N GLU A 76 1.45 5.40 -4.75
CA GLU A 76 2.59 4.56 -4.39
C GLU A 76 3.53 4.34 -5.58
N ALA A 77 2.98 4.14 -6.78
CA ALA A 77 3.76 4.04 -8.01
C ALA A 77 4.55 5.33 -8.28
N ASN A 78 3.92 6.48 -8.08
CA ASN A 78 4.58 7.78 -8.24
C ASN A 78 5.68 8.01 -7.20
N LEU A 79 5.47 7.60 -5.96
CA LEU A 79 6.50 7.66 -4.92
C LEU A 79 7.71 6.78 -5.28
N ALA A 80 7.46 5.58 -5.80
CA ALA A 80 8.53 4.69 -6.27
C ALA A 80 9.30 5.30 -7.45
N LEU A 81 8.60 5.94 -8.37
CA LEU A 81 9.21 6.67 -9.51
C LEU A 81 10.14 7.77 -9.01
N LEU A 82 9.65 8.63 -8.12
CA LEU A 82 10.44 9.76 -7.60
C LEU A 82 11.66 9.28 -6.80
N ALA A 83 11.50 8.24 -6.01
CA ALA A 83 12.60 7.61 -5.28
C ALA A 83 13.65 7.02 -6.24
N ALA A 84 13.21 6.36 -7.31
CA ALA A 84 14.09 5.79 -8.32
C ALA A 84 14.92 6.86 -9.02
N LEU A 85 14.33 8.00 -9.38
CA LEU A 85 15.05 9.11 -10.00
C LEU A 85 16.12 9.71 -9.08
N LYS A 86 15.94 9.61 -7.77
CA LYS A 86 16.90 10.13 -6.78
C LYS A 86 18.01 9.15 -6.42
N GLU A 87 17.91 7.90 -6.84
CA GLU A 87 18.97 6.93 -6.58
C GLU A 87 20.26 7.32 -7.33
N SER A 88 21.39 7.29 -6.64
CA SER A 88 22.69 7.64 -7.21
C SER A 88 23.26 6.56 -8.14
N GLU A 89 22.83 5.33 -7.93
CA GLU A 89 23.25 4.18 -8.73
C GLU A 89 22.02 3.52 -9.39
N PRO A 90 22.06 3.17 -10.68
CA PRO A 90 23.11 3.48 -11.64
C PRO A 90 23.17 4.97 -12.01
N LEU A 91 24.33 5.47 -12.41
CA LEU A 91 24.50 6.87 -12.79
C LEU A 91 23.63 7.22 -14.01
N VAL A 92 23.61 6.35 -15.01
CA VAL A 92 22.71 6.46 -16.17
C VAL A 92 21.69 5.33 -16.07
N LYS A 93 20.41 5.72 -15.92
CA LYS A 93 19.29 4.80 -15.80
C LYS A 93 18.73 4.44 -17.18
N ASP A 94 17.96 3.39 -17.27
CA ASP A 94 17.25 3.00 -18.48
C ASP A 94 15.77 2.66 -18.19
N ASP A 95 14.99 2.45 -19.27
CA ASP A 95 13.57 2.17 -19.17
C ASP A 95 13.27 0.87 -18.39
N ALA A 96 14.02 -0.18 -18.64
CA ALA A 96 13.82 -1.47 -17.96
C ALA A 96 14.06 -1.34 -16.45
N TRP A 97 15.11 -0.62 -16.06
CA TRP A 97 15.42 -0.36 -14.67
C TRP A 97 14.32 0.47 -13.98
N MET A 98 13.86 1.55 -14.64
CA MET A 98 12.80 2.40 -14.13
C MET A 98 11.49 1.63 -13.93
N ARG A 99 11.08 0.86 -14.94
CA ARG A 99 9.87 0.02 -14.84
C ARG A 99 9.97 -1.01 -13.72
N GLY A 100 11.13 -1.64 -13.58
CA GLY A 100 11.40 -2.59 -12.51
C GLY A 100 11.27 -1.95 -11.12
N ARG A 101 11.79 -0.75 -10.94
CA ARG A 101 11.70 0.00 -9.67
C ARG A 101 10.26 0.41 -9.34
N ILE A 102 9.53 0.92 -10.32
CA ILE A 102 8.12 1.31 -10.13
C ILE A 102 7.28 0.08 -9.78
N ARG A 103 7.44 -1.00 -10.55
CA ARG A 103 6.73 -2.26 -10.30
C ARG A 103 7.03 -2.82 -8.91
N SER A 104 8.28 -2.82 -8.52
CA SER A 104 8.72 -3.28 -7.20
C SER A 104 8.07 -2.47 -6.08
N GLY A 105 7.99 -1.15 -6.23
CA GLY A 105 7.33 -0.26 -5.26
C GLY A 105 5.83 -0.52 -5.16
N VAL A 106 5.15 -0.74 -6.27
CA VAL A 106 3.72 -1.09 -6.30
C VAL A 106 3.47 -2.43 -5.62
N LEU A 107 4.25 -3.44 -5.95
CA LEU A 107 4.12 -4.78 -5.34
C LEU A 107 4.40 -4.74 -3.84
N HIS A 108 5.38 -3.96 -3.41
CA HIS A 108 5.67 -3.77 -1.99
C HIS A 108 4.51 -3.11 -1.24
N ALA A 109 3.89 -2.08 -1.84
CA ALA A 109 2.73 -1.42 -1.26
C ALA A 109 1.53 -2.38 -1.11
N ILE A 110 1.28 -3.22 -2.11
CA ILE A 110 0.24 -4.26 -2.06
C ILE A 110 0.52 -5.25 -0.94
N GLU A 111 1.76 -5.71 -0.83
CA GLU A 111 2.16 -6.68 0.21
C GLU A 111 1.99 -6.08 1.61
N GLU A 112 2.45 -4.85 1.83
CA GLU A 112 2.28 -4.17 3.11
C GLU A 112 0.81 -4.01 3.49
N GLN A 113 -0.04 -3.62 2.55
CA GLN A 113 -1.47 -3.46 2.79
C GLN A 113 -2.15 -4.80 3.08
N THR A 114 -1.75 -5.85 2.38
CA THR A 114 -2.26 -7.21 2.61
C THR A 114 -1.88 -7.71 4.00
N GLN A 115 -0.64 -7.48 4.42
CA GLN A 115 -0.19 -7.84 5.77
C GLN A 115 -0.90 -7.03 6.85
N GLN A 116 -1.15 -5.74 6.61
CA GLN A 116 -1.88 -4.89 7.54
C GLN A 116 -3.32 -5.38 7.70
N LYS A 117 -4.00 -5.70 6.60
CA LYS A 117 -5.34 -6.27 6.62
C LYS A 117 -5.37 -7.58 7.40
N PHE A 118 -4.40 -8.45 7.19
CA PHE A 118 -4.30 -9.71 7.93
C PHE A 118 -4.16 -9.49 9.44
N ARG A 119 -3.32 -8.54 9.85
CA ARG A 119 -3.17 -8.16 11.26
C ARG A 119 -4.46 -7.59 11.84
N ASP A 120 -5.15 -6.73 11.11
CA ASP A 120 -6.41 -6.14 11.53
C ASP A 120 -7.49 -7.20 11.69
N ASP A 121 -7.63 -8.13 10.73
CA ASP A 121 -8.58 -9.24 10.79
C ASP A 121 -8.26 -10.17 11.97
N TYR A 122 -7.00 -10.43 12.23
CA TYR A 122 -6.55 -11.21 13.38
C TYR A 122 -6.96 -10.54 14.69
N LEU A 123 -6.74 -9.23 14.83
CA LEU A 123 -7.13 -8.46 16.02
C LEU A 123 -8.65 -8.45 16.20
N VAL A 124 -9.42 -8.26 15.13
CA VAL A 124 -10.89 -8.32 15.18
C VAL A 124 -11.36 -9.69 15.66
N SER A 125 -10.80 -10.78 15.15
CA SER A 125 -11.11 -12.14 15.61
C SER A 125 -10.79 -12.33 17.10
N LYS A 126 -9.68 -11.77 17.58
CA LYS A 126 -9.31 -11.80 19.00
C LYS A 126 -10.29 -11.01 19.86
N VAL A 127 -10.75 -9.85 19.39
CA VAL A 127 -11.78 -9.03 20.07
C VAL A 127 -13.08 -9.81 20.19
N GLU A 128 -13.56 -10.43 19.11
CA GLU A 128 -14.79 -11.21 19.09
C GLU A 128 -14.70 -12.41 20.03
N ASN A 129 -13.57 -13.11 20.06
CA ASN A 129 -13.33 -14.23 20.97
C ASN A 129 -13.33 -13.78 22.43
N LEU A 130 -12.71 -12.63 22.72
CA LEU A 130 -12.67 -12.05 24.05
C LEU A 130 -14.08 -11.66 24.53
N GLU A 131 -14.86 -10.98 23.69
CA GLU A 131 -16.25 -10.61 23.99
C GLU A 131 -17.13 -11.82 24.24
N SER A 132 -17.00 -12.86 23.40
CA SER A 132 -17.74 -14.11 23.56
C SER A 132 -17.36 -14.82 24.85
N ALA A 133 -16.08 -14.89 25.18
CA ALA A 133 -15.60 -15.50 26.42
C ALA A 133 -16.08 -14.74 27.65
N VAL A 134 -16.04 -13.42 27.65
CA VAL A 134 -16.55 -12.58 28.74
C VAL A 134 -18.04 -12.78 28.91
N LYS A 135 -18.80 -12.85 27.83
CA LYS A 135 -20.24 -13.09 27.84
C LYS A 135 -20.59 -14.44 28.42
N GLU A 136 -19.90 -15.50 28.01
CA GLU A 136 -20.13 -16.87 28.56
C GLU A 136 -19.80 -16.95 30.06
N LEU A 137 -18.75 -16.26 30.51
CA LEU A 137 -18.33 -16.25 31.89
C LEU A 137 -19.21 -15.38 32.78
N THR A 138 -19.93 -14.39 32.22
CA THR A 138 -20.80 -13.49 32.97
C THR A 138 -22.27 -13.90 32.95
N ASP A 139 -22.71 -14.78 32.06
CA ASP A 139 -24.09 -15.25 31.99
C ASP A 139 -24.54 -16.10 33.21
N ASP A 140 -23.61 -16.67 33.96
CA ASP A 140 -23.90 -17.52 35.09
C ASP A 140 -23.88 -16.84 36.48
N ASP A 141 -23.33 -15.60 36.58
CA ASP A 141 -23.33 -14.86 37.85
C ASP A 141 -23.00 -13.37 37.67
N ASP A 142 -23.86 -12.51 38.19
CA ASP A 142 -23.85 -11.06 38.03
C ASP A 142 -22.63 -10.32 38.62
N THR A 143 -21.59 -11.00 39.10
CA THR A 143 -20.54 -10.36 39.89
C THR A 143 -19.10 -10.69 39.55
N THR A 144 -18.86 -11.53 38.54
CA THR A 144 -17.49 -11.93 38.22
C THR A 144 -16.84 -10.98 37.24
N ARG A 145 -16.05 -10.04 37.74
CA ARG A 145 -15.11 -9.25 36.90
C ARG A 145 -13.78 -9.98 36.87
N PHE A 146 -13.31 -10.26 35.67
CA PHE A 146 -11.99 -10.85 35.46
C PHE A 146 -10.96 -9.76 35.30
N THR A 147 -9.79 -9.94 35.92
CA THR A 147 -8.63 -9.08 35.67
C THR A 147 -8.03 -9.42 34.30
N ILE A 148 -7.21 -8.52 33.77
CA ILE A 148 -6.48 -8.73 32.51
C ILE A 148 -5.61 -10.00 32.59
N ASP A 149 -4.97 -10.22 33.74
CA ASP A 149 -4.12 -11.38 33.99
C ASP A 149 -4.93 -12.69 33.97
N GLU A 150 -6.12 -12.68 34.57
CA GLU A 150 -7.04 -13.82 34.55
C GLU A 150 -7.55 -14.12 33.14
N LEU A 151 -7.90 -13.08 32.36
CA LEU A 151 -8.29 -13.22 30.95
C LEU A 151 -7.15 -13.78 30.11
N ALA A 152 -5.91 -13.35 30.37
CA ALA A 152 -4.73 -13.86 29.69
C ALA A 152 -4.56 -15.36 29.84
N VAL A 153 -4.79 -15.87 31.06
CA VAL A 153 -4.73 -17.32 31.35
C VAL A 153 -5.87 -18.06 30.69
N ILE A 154 -7.09 -17.54 30.78
CA ILE A 154 -8.29 -18.20 30.24
C ILE A 154 -8.27 -18.28 28.72
N LEU A 155 -7.81 -17.24 28.04
CA LEU A 155 -7.83 -17.10 26.59
C LEU A 155 -6.51 -17.52 25.93
N ASP A 156 -5.53 -17.94 26.70
CA ASP A 156 -4.17 -18.24 26.20
C ASP A 156 -3.59 -17.09 25.38
N MET A 157 -3.81 -15.88 25.86
CA MET A 157 -3.29 -14.63 25.27
C MET A 157 -2.31 -13.99 26.24
N ASN A 158 -1.33 -13.23 25.70
CA ASN A 158 -0.49 -12.43 26.57
C ASN A 158 -1.21 -11.11 26.98
N VAL A 159 -0.75 -10.50 28.08
CA VAL A 159 -1.35 -9.30 28.66
C VAL A 159 -1.35 -8.13 27.67
N ASP A 160 -0.28 -7.98 26.87
CA ASP A 160 -0.14 -6.89 25.90
C ASP A 160 -1.16 -7.04 24.75
N GLU A 161 -1.38 -8.27 24.28
CA GLU A 161 -2.42 -8.55 23.28
C GLU A 161 -3.82 -8.16 23.79
N ILE A 162 -4.13 -8.48 25.02
CA ILE A 162 -5.42 -8.14 25.64
C ILE A 162 -5.57 -6.62 25.78
N ARG A 163 -4.54 -5.92 26.20
CA ARG A 163 -4.55 -4.45 26.28
C ARG A 163 -4.77 -3.81 24.92
N ASP A 164 -4.09 -4.29 23.89
CA ASP A 164 -4.25 -3.80 22.54
C ASP A 164 -5.67 -4.00 22.02
N VAL A 165 -6.26 -5.18 22.30
CA VAL A 165 -7.65 -5.48 21.95
C VAL A 165 -8.62 -4.55 22.69
N LEU A 166 -8.44 -4.34 23.98
CA LEU A 166 -9.29 -3.46 24.79
C LEU A 166 -9.21 -2.00 24.35
N ARG A 167 -8.05 -1.53 23.89
CA ARG A 167 -7.91 -0.19 23.30
C ARG A 167 -8.71 -0.03 22.03
N LEU A 168 -8.74 -1.05 21.17
CA LEU A 168 -9.51 -1.03 19.91
C LEU A 168 -11.02 -1.00 20.17
N THR A 169 -11.48 -1.57 21.27
CA THR A 169 -12.91 -1.57 21.65
C THR A 169 -13.32 -0.33 22.45
N GLY A 170 -12.38 0.53 22.83
CA GLY A 170 -12.65 1.70 23.66
C GLY A 170 -12.92 1.41 25.13
N ASP A 171 -12.69 0.19 25.59
CA ASP A 171 -12.88 -0.24 26.97
C ASP A 171 -11.69 0.01 27.88
N ASP A 172 -10.67 0.68 27.34
CA ASP A 172 -9.48 1.09 28.10
C ASP A 172 -9.77 2.36 28.90
N LYS A 173 -10.32 2.17 30.10
CA LYS A 173 -10.43 3.23 31.11
C LYS A 173 -9.61 2.87 32.33
#